data_a791135520706daef9e27a48009418b3
#
_entry.id   a791135520706daef9e27a48009418b3
#
_cell.length_a   1.000
_cell.length_b   1.000
_cell.length_c   1.000
_cell.angle_alpha   90.00
_cell.angle_beta   90.00
_cell.angle_gamma   90.00
#
_symmetry.space_group_name_H-M   'P 1'
#
loop_
_entity.id
_entity.type
_entity.pdbx_description
1 polymer ?
#
loop_
_entity_poly.entity_id
_entity_poly.type
_entity_poly.pdbx_seq_one_letter_code
_entity_poly.pdbx_strand_id
1 'polypeptide(L)'
;ARKPISLPRLNELRARGEKITMLTAYDATFAAVADAAGVECILVGDSLGMVCQGLGSTVGVTLDTMRYHVESVARGIRRVQGTAWIIGDLPFGSYQESKEQALRSATVLMQAGAHMIKLEGGGWTTDIVHFLVERGIPVCAHLGLTPQTVHALGGYRVQGRGDSATKLRQEALALQDAGATMVVLEMVPEPLSTALTQELPTCHTIGIGAGNGTAGQVLVMHDMLGVNLGKNPKFVHNFMEGHASVQDAMSAYVTAVKNGTFPDNAKHAWA
;
A
#
# COMPACT_ATOMS: atom_id res chain seq x y z
N ALA A 1 2.60 -7.49 -25.63
CA ALA A 1 1.81 -6.67 -24.67
C ALA A 1 1.92 -7.33 -23.29
N ARG A 2 2.12 -6.54 -22.24
CA ARG A 2 2.11 -7.03 -20.86
C ARG A 2 0.68 -7.50 -20.52
N LYS A 3 0.56 -8.60 -19.74
CA LYS A 3 -0.76 -9.06 -19.28
C LYS A 3 -1.22 -8.17 -18.11
N PRO A 4 -2.53 -7.84 -18.04
CA PRO A 4 -3.08 -7.13 -16.90
C PRO A 4 -2.76 -7.83 -15.57
N ILE A 5 -2.41 -7.06 -14.55
CA ILE A 5 -2.24 -7.57 -13.20
C ILE A 5 -3.63 -7.92 -12.63
N SER A 6 -3.70 -9.04 -11.95
CA SER A 6 -4.91 -9.56 -11.31
C SER A 6 -4.51 -10.30 -10.03
N LEU A 7 -5.47 -10.63 -9.17
CA LEU A 7 -5.17 -11.43 -7.97
C LEU A 7 -4.51 -12.77 -8.30
N PRO A 8 -4.97 -13.58 -9.29
CA PRO A 8 -4.26 -14.77 -9.70
C PRO A 8 -2.82 -14.48 -10.15
N ARG A 9 -2.58 -13.37 -10.86
CA ARG A 9 -1.23 -12.99 -11.29
C ARG A 9 -0.33 -12.64 -10.11
N LEU A 10 -0.83 -11.93 -9.10
CA LEU A 10 -0.08 -11.64 -7.88
C LEU A 10 0.26 -12.93 -7.11
N ASN A 11 -0.66 -13.87 -7.06
CA ASN A 11 -0.41 -15.19 -6.48
C ASN A 11 0.69 -15.97 -7.22
N GLU A 12 0.70 -15.90 -8.57
CA GLU A 12 1.77 -16.50 -9.38
C GLU A 12 3.14 -15.88 -9.08
N LEU A 13 3.22 -14.56 -8.96
CA LEU A 13 4.47 -13.87 -8.61
C LEU A 13 5.01 -14.39 -7.27
N ARG A 14 4.15 -14.42 -6.27
CA ARG A 14 4.53 -14.93 -4.94
C ARG A 14 4.98 -16.40 -4.99
N ALA A 15 4.25 -17.25 -5.70
CA ALA A 15 4.60 -18.68 -5.82
C ALA A 15 5.98 -18.89 -6.47
N ARG A 16 6.43 -17.95 -7.31
CA ARG A 16 7.77 -17.94 -7.93
C ARG A 16 8.83 -17.26 -7.07
N GLY A 17 8.47 -16.78 -5.88
CA GLY A 17 9.37 -15.96 -5.05
C GLY A 17 9.67 -14.57 -5.60
N GLU A 18 8.89 -14.09 -6.58
CA GLU A 18 9.03 -12.75 -7.12
C GLU A 18 8.35 -11.73 -6.21
N LYS A 19 9.06 -10.67 -5.87
CA LYS A 19 8.53 -9.58 -5.05
C LYS A 19 7.51 -8.75 -5.84
N ILE A 20 6.46 -8.29 -5.17
CA ILE A 20 5.46 -7.37 -5.72
C ILE A 20 5.95 -5.94 -5.54
N THR A 21 5.96 -5.16 -6.62
CA THR A 21 6.30 -3.74 -6.56
C THR A 21 5.03 -2.90 -6.51
N MET A 22 4.98 -2.00 -5.54
CA MET A 22 3.89 -1.03 -5.38
C MET A 22 4.48 0.38 -5.23
N LEU A 23 3.87 1.36 -5.87
CA LEU A 23 4.11 2.78 -5.65
C LEU A 23 2.79 3.51 -5.47
N THR A 24 2.78 4.59 -4.70
CA THR A 24 1.66 5.51 -4.76
C THR A 24 1.70 6.32 -6.04
N ALA A 25 0.55 6.65 -6.58
CA ALA A 25 0.37 7.67 -7.60
C ALA A 25 -1.02 8.29 -7.44
N TYR A 26 -1.15 9.55 -7.85
CA TYR A 26 -2.34 10.34 -7.54
C TYR A 26 -2.92 11.05 -8.76
N ASP A 27 -2.27 10.93 -9.92
CA ASP A 27 -2.73 11.53 -11.17
C ASP A 27 -2.44 10.63 -12.38
N ALA A 28 -3.02 11.02 -13.51
CA ALA A 28 -2.95 10.24 -14.74
C ALA A 28 -1.54 10.10 -15.32
N THR A 29 -0.73 11.14 -15.21
CA THR A 29 0.60 11.17 -15.84
C THR A 29 1.58 10.33 -15.06
N PHE A 30 1.69 10.52 -13.74
CA PHE A 30 2.58 9.71 -12.90
C PHE A 30 2.15 8.25 -12.83
N ALA A 31 0.84 7.97 -12.83
CA ALA A 31 0.35 6.59 -12.91
C ALA A 31 0.81 5.88 -14.20
N ALA A 32 0.72 6.57 -15.34
CA ALA A 32 1.20 6.03 -16.61
C ALA A 32 2.72 5.79 -16.62
N VAL A 33 3.51 6.69 -16.03
CA VAL A 33 4.98 6.52 -15.90
C VAL A 33 5.31 5.35 -14.98
N ALA A 34 4.63 5.20 -13.84
CA ALA A 34 4.84 4.09 -12.92
C ALA A 34 4.50 2.74 -13.59
N ASP A 35 3.38 2.66 -14.31
CA ASP A 35 3.03 1.46 -15.08
C ASP A 35 4.08 1.14 -16.15
N ALA A 36 4.53 2.15 -16.90
CA ALA A 36 5.57 1.97 -17.92
C ALA A 36 6.90 1.50 -17.32
N ALA A 37 7.22 1.89 -16.10
CA ALA A 37 8.40 1.44 -15.36
C ALA A 37 8.27 -0.01 -14.84
N GLY A 38 7.10 -0.63 -14.93
CA GLY A 38 6.88 -2.02 -14.53
C GLY A 38 6.33 -2.21 -13.12
N VAL A 39 5.83 -1.15 -12.49
CA VAL A 39 5.16 -1.25 -11.19
C VAL A 39 3.89 -2.10 -11.33
N GLU A 40 3.75 -3.15 -10.52
CA GLU A 40 2.58 -4.04 -10.59
C GLU A 40 1.34 -3.44 -9.95
N CYS A 41 1.49 -2.75 -8.81
CA CYS A 41 0.37 -2.18 -8.07
C CYS A 41 0.54 -0.68 -7.91
N ILE A 42 -0.51 0.08 -8.15
CA ILE A 42 -0.56 1.51 -7.88
C ILE A 42 -1.54 1.75 -6.75
N LEU A 43 -1.04 2.33 -5.67
CA LEU A 43 -1.83 2.73 -4.51
C LEU A 43 -2.21 4.20 -4.66
N VAL A 44 -3.50 4.45 -4.83
CA VAL A 44 -4.04 5.80 -4.67
C VAL A 44 -4.30 5.99 -3.18
N GLY A 45 -3.28 6.46 -2.49
CA GLY A 45 -3.25 6.54 -1.04
C GLY A 45 -3.83 7.86 -0.51
N ASP A 46 -4.42 7.83 0.68
CA ASP A 46 -4.85 9.03 1.38
C ASP A 46 -3.67 9.91 1.86
N SER A 47 -2.44 9.40 1.73
CA SER A 47 -1.21 10.20 1.80
C SER A 47 -1.20 11.40 0.83
N LEU A 48 -2.08 11.40 -0.20
CA LEU A 48 -2.30 12.57 -1.06
C LEU A 48 -2.67 13.82 -0.26
N GLY A 49 -3.34 13.65 0.86
CA GLY A 49 -3.65 14.76 1.77
C GLY A 49 -2.40 15.51 2.21
N MET A 50 -1.33 14.79 2.50
CA MET A 50 -0.07 15.38 2.92
C MET A 50 0.77 15.85 1.73
N VAL A 51 0.97 15.01 0.70
CA VAL A 51 1.92 15.30 -0.40
C VAL A 51 1.33 16.10 -1.56
N CYS A 52 0.00 16.09 -1.74
CA CYS A 52 -0.66 16.85 -2.81
C CYS A 52 -1.45 18.05 -2.27
N GLN A 53 -2.09 17.93 -1.11
CA GLN A 53 -2.95 18.97 -0.54
C GLN A 53 -2.25 19.80 0.55
N GLY A 54 -1.10 19.35 1.09
CA GLY A 54 -0.38 20.06 2.16
C GLY A 54 -1.04 19.95 3.54
N LEU A 55 -1.90 18.96 3.76
CA LEU A 55 -2.51 18.71 5.06
C LEU A 55 -1.48 18.18 6.07
N GLY A 56 -1.69 18.44 7.35
CA GLY A 56 -0.81 17.95 8.41
C GLY A 56 -0.95 16.45 8.72
N SER A 57 -2.03 15.81 8.26
CA SER A 57 -2.30 14.39 8.40
C SER A 57 -3.25 13.90 7.30
N THR A 58 -3.44 12.57 7.20
CA THR A 58 -4.39 11.97 6.24
C THR A 58 -5.86 12.11 6.67
N VAL A 59 -6.12 12.49 7.93
CA VAL A 59 -7.47 12.55 8.51
C VAL A 59 -8.42 13.50 7.79
N GLY A 60 -7.90 14.55 7.16
CA GLY A 60 -8.69 15.53 6.42
C GLY A 60 -9.10 15.16 5.00
N VAL A 61 -8.65 14.00 4.50
CA VAL A 61 -8.96 13.55 3.13
C VAL A 61 -10.40 13.02 3.07
N THR A 62 -11.17 13.50 2.08
CA THR A 62 -12.57 13.08 1.89
C THR A 62 -12.70 11.94 0.88
N LEU A 63 -13.83 11.22 0.93
CA LEU A 63 -14.14 10.18 -0.06
C LEU A 63 -14.23 10.74 -1.48
N ASP A 64 -14.78 11.94 -1.66
CA ASP A 64 -14.85 12.61 -2.97
C ASP A 64 -13.47 12.94 -3.52
N THR A 65 -12.55 13.36 -2.67
CA THR A 65 -11.15 13.57 -3.04
C THR A 65 -10.53 12.26 -3.51
N MET A 66 -10.72 11.18 -2.76
CA MET A 66 -10.20 9.86 -3.14
C MET A 66 -10.79 9.39 -4.47
N ARG A 67 -12.09 9.54 -4.66
CA ARG A 67 -12.77 9.22 -5.93
C ARG A 67 -12.14 9.95 -7.11
N TYR A 68 -11.95 11.27 -6.99
CA TYR A 68 -11.33 12.09 -8.04
C TYR A 68 -9.94 11.58 -8.43
N HIS A 69 -9.09 11.27 -7.45
CA HIS A 69 -7.73 10.80 -7.70
C HIS A 69 -7.71 9.37 -8.26
N VAL A 70 -8.59 8.47 -7.80
CA VAL A 70 -8.74 7.12 -8.37
C VAL A 70 -9.18 7.19 -9.83
N GLU A 71 -10.15 8.02 -10.17
CA GLU A 71 -10.59 8.24 -11.56
C GLU A 71 -9.45 8.75 -12.44
N SER A 72 -8.64 9.67 -11.92
CA SER A 72 -7.51 10.23 -12.65
C SER A 72 -6.44 9.17 -12.94
N VAL A 73 -6.07 8.38 -11.95
CA VAL A 73 -5.13 7.26 -12.09
C VAL A 73 -5.66 6.22 -13.07
N ALA A 74 -6.91 5.81 -12.92
CA ALA A 74 -7.55 4.81 -13.81
C ALA A 74 -7.57 5.27 -15.28
N ARG A 75 -7.84 6.56 -15.52
CA ARG A 75 -7.76 7.14 -16.88
C ARG A 75 -6.34 7.15 -17.43
N GLY A 76 -5.35 7.46 -16.59
CA GLY A 76 -3.95 7.45 -16.96
C GLY A 76 -3.49 6.06 -17.41
N ILE A 77 -3.77 5.03 -16.62
CA ILE A 77 -3.44 3.64 -16.95
C ILE A 77 -4.13 3.20 -18.24
N ARG A 78 -5.42 3.49 -18.38
CA ARG A 78 -6.21 3.11 -19.58
C ARG A 78 -5.68 3.78 -20.84
N ARG A 79 -5.30 5.06 -20.77
CA ARG A 79 -4.77 5.83 -21.89
C ARG A 79 -3.52 5.22 -22.51
N VAL A 80 -2.68 4.59 -21.71
CA VAL A 80 -1.45 3.95 -22.16
C VAL A 80 -1.58 2.43 -22.32
N GLN A 81 -2.80 1.90 -22.25
CA GLN A 81 -3.07 0.45 -22.25
C GLN A 81 -2.23 -0.27 -21.18
N GLY A 82 -2.10 0.36 -20.02
CA GLY A 82 -1.32 -0.12 -18.91
C GLY A 82 -1.96 -1.35 -18.24
N THR A 83 -1.20 -1.97 -17.36
CA THR A 83 -1.53 -3.26 -16.77
C THR A 83 -1.61 -3.25 -15.25
N ALA A 84 -1.25 -2.14 -14.60
CA ALA A 84 -1.15 -2.06 -13.16
C ALA A 84 -2.48 -2.29 -12.44
N TRP A 85 -2.41 -2.97 -11.30
CA TRP A 85 -3.51 -3.15 -10.36
C TRP A 85 -3.69 -1.89 -9.52
N ILE A 86 -4.89 -1.32 -9.52
CA ILE A 86 -5.19 -0.06 -8.83
C ILE A 86 -5.85 -0.34 -7.49
N ILE A 87 -5.27 0.17 -6.42
CA ILE A 87 -5.77 0.07 -5.05
C ILE A 87 -6.17 1.48 -4.59
N GLY A 88 -7.39 1.65 -4.10
CA GLY A 88 -7.87 2.91 -3.56
C GLY A 88 -8.06 2.86 -2.04
N ASP A 89 -7.51 3.86 -1.33
CA ASP A 89 -7.70 3.98 0.11
C ASP A 89 -9.11 4.44 0.47
N LEU A 90 -9.75 3.74 1.41
CA LEU A 90 -10.88 4.28 2.14
C LEU A 90 -10.36 5.32 3.14
N PRO A 91 -10.72 6.62 2.99
CA PRO A 91 -10.24 7.66 3.88
C PRO A 91 -10.88 7.58 5.27
N PHE A 92 -10.27 8.25 6.23
CA PHE A 92 -10.79 8.34 7.60
C PHE A 92 -12.25 8.81 7.62
N GLY A 93 -13.08 8.13 8.40
CA GLY A 93 -14.52 8.43 8.53
C GLY A 93 -15.41 7.77 7.47
N SER A 94 -14.83 7.05 6.48
CA SER A 94 -15.60 6.44 5.39
C SER A 94 -15.95 4.95 5.62
N TYR A 95 -15.44 4.33 6.69
CA TYR A 95 -15.66 2.90 6.97
C TYR A 95 -15.77 2.55 8.45
N GLN A 96 -15.55 3.51 9.35
CA GLN A 96 -15.53 3.27 10.79
C GLN A 96 -16.94 3.15 11.41
N GLU A 97 -17.95 3.75 10.79
CA GLU A 97 -19.32 3.79 11.34
C GLU A 97 -19.99 2.41 11.30
N SER A 98 -19.91 1.73 10.16
CA SER A 98 -20.54 0.43 9.94
C SER A 98 -19.97 -0.27 8.70
N LYS A 99 -20.20 -1.58 8.58
CA LYS A 99 -19.85 -2.35 7.40
C LYS A 99 -20.66 -1.93 6.15
N GLU A 100 -21.88 -1.44 6.33
CA GLU A 100 -22.71 -0.90 5.26
C GLU A 100 -22.16 0.44 4.74
N GLN A 101 -21.68 1.29 5.63
CA GLN A 101 -20.96 2.50 5.24
C GLN A 101 -19.69 2.13 4.44
N ALA A 102 -18.91 1.18 4.94
CA ALA A 102 -17.71 0.71 4.26
C ALA A 102 -18.02 0.18 2.85
N LEU A 103 -19.12 -0.58 2.67
CA LEU A 103 -19.56 -1.05 1.37
C LEU A 103 -19.91 0.10 0.42
N ARG A 104 -20.67 1.09 0.90
CA ARG A 104 -21.01 2.27 0.08
C ARG A 104 -19.76 3.02 -0.36
N SER A 105 -18.83 3.25 0.56
CA SER A 105 -17.57 3.94 0.27
C SER A 105 -16.67 3.14 -0.69
N ALA A 106 -16.54 1.84 -0.46
CA ALA A 106 -15.78 0.94 -1.34
C ALA A 106 -16.39 0.90 -2.75
N THR A 107 -17.71 0.87 -2.87
CA THR A 107 -18.41 0.91 -4.16
C THR A 107 -18.06 2.17 -4.95
N VAL A 108 -18.00 3.33 -4.31
CA VAL A 108 -17.58 4.59 -4.96
C VAL A 108 -16.20 4.47 -5.58
N LEU A 109 -15.23 3.90 -4.86
CA LEU A 109 -13.86 3.76 -5.36
C LEU A 109 -13.73 2.67 -6.43
N MET A 110 -14.46 1.56 -6.31
CA MET A 110 -14.50 0.51 -7.33
C MET A 110 -15.10 1.04 -8.64
N GLN A 111 -16.19 1.80 -8.57
CA GLN A 111 -16.81 2.45 -9.73
C GLN A 111 -15.92 3.55 -10.34
N ALA A 112 -15.08 4.18 -9.54
CA ALA A 112 -14.07 5.14 -10.02
C ALA A 112 -12.92 4.47 -10.80
N GLY A 113 -12.76 3.15 -10.68
CA GLY A 113 -11.76 2.37 -11.41
C GLY A 113 -10.73 1.65 -10.54
N ALA A 114 -10.89 1.64 -9.22
CA ALA A 114 -10.08 0.79 -8.36
C ALA A 114 -10.43 -0.69 -8.58
N HIS A 115 -9.43 -1.56 -8.45
CA HIS A 115 -9.59 -3.02 -8.49
C HIS A 115 -9.65 -3.63 -7.09
N MET A 116 -9.19 -2.88 -6.10
CA MET A 116 -9.11 -3.27 -4.69
C MET A 116 -9.23 -2.02 -3.84
N ILE A 117 -9.78 -2.14 -2.65
CA ILE A 117 -9.76 -1.05 -1.66
C ILE A 117 -8.79 -1.37 -0.54
N LYS A 118 -8.26 -0.33 0.11
CA LYS A 118 -7.46 -0.48 1.33
C LYS A 118 -8.13 0.22 2.50
N LEU A 119 -8.03 -0.38 3.67
CA LEU A 119 -8.48 0.20 4.95
C LEU A 119 -7.46 -0.09 6.04
N GLU A 120 -7.47 0.71 7.09
CA GLU A 120 -6.49 0.66 8.18
C GLU A 120 -7.07 0.10 9.47
N GLY A 121 -6.23 -0.66 10.18
CA GLY A 121 -6.53 -1.24 11.48
C GLY A 121 -6.86 -2.71 11.44
N GLY A 122 -6.70 -3.36 12.59
CA GLY A 122 -7.01 -4.77 12.84
C GLY A 122 -8.11 -4.92 13.88
N GLY A 123 -8.47 -6.16 14.18
CA GLY A 123 -9.49 -6.49 15.15
C GLY A 123 -10.89 -6.05 14.70
N TRP A 124 -11.28 -4.85 15.02
CA TRP A 124 -12.60 -4.28 14.69
C TRP A 124 -12.89 -4.21 13.18
N THR A 125 -11.87 -4.23 12.34
CA THR A 125 -12.04 -4.21 10.87
C THR A 125 -12.32 -5.59 10.27
N THR A 126 -12.12 -6.66 11.01
CA THR A 126 -12.23 -8.04 10.51
C THR A 126 -13.62 -8.33 9.90
N ASP A 127 -14.69 -7.93 10.59
CA ASP A 127 -16.05 -8.09 10.09
C ASP A 127 -16.33 -7.25 8.85
N ILE A 128 -15.74 -6.06 8.76
CA ILE A 128 -15.85 -5.18 7.59
C ILE A 128 -15.17 -5.85 6.40
N VAL A 129 -13.96 -6.36 6.57
CA VAL A 129 -13.21 -7.05 5.52
C VAL A 129 -13.99 -8.26 5.00
N HIS A 130 -14.46 -9.12 5.90
CA HIS A 130 -15.28 -10.27 5.55
C HIS A 130 -16.53 -9.87 4.75
N PHE A 131 -17.24 -8.85 5.22
CA PHE A 131 -18.44 -8.34 4.58
C PHE A 131 -18.20 -7.82 3.16
N LEU A 132 -17.09 -7.11 2.93
CA LEU A 132 -16.71 -6.60 1.61
C LEU A 132 -16.27 -7.73 0.67
N VAL A 133 -15.43 -8.64 1.16
CA VAL A 133 -14.89 -9.76 0.35
C VAL A 133 -16.00 -10.69 -0.12
N GLU A 134 -16.95 -11.04 0.74
CA GLU A 134 -18.11 -11.86 0.35
C GLU A 134 -18.97 -11.21 -0.75
N ARG A 135 -18.88 -9.89 -0.91
CA ARG A 135 -19.60 -9.13 -1.95
C ARG A 135 -18.74 -8.82 -3.17
N GLY A 136 -17.60 -9.51 -3.30
CA GLY A 136 -16.74 -9.43 -4.47
C GLY A 136 -15.78 -8.24 -4.51
N ILE A 137 -15.59 -7.55 -3.39
CA ILE A 137 -14.63 -6.44 -3.29
C ILE A 137 -13.31 -6.95 -2.72
N PRO A 138 -12.21 -6.99 -3.50
CA PRO A 138 -10.89 -7.31 -2.97
C PRO A 138 -10.43 -6.26 -1.94
N VAL A 139 -9.84 -6.72 -0.85
CA VAL A 139 -9.41 -5.87 0.27
C VAL A 139 -7.93 -6.04 0.55
N CYS A 140 -7.25 -4.91 0.65
CA CYS A 140 -5.94 -4.75 1.26
C CYS A 140 -6.11 -4.21 2.67
N ALA A 141 -5.62 -4.92 3.67
CA ALA A 141 -5.56 -4.43 5.04
C ALA A 141 -4.32 -3.57 5.27
N HIS A 142 -4.22 -2.91 6.42
CA HIS A 142 -3.05 -2.14 6.82
C HIS A 142 -2.84 -2.23 8.32
N LEU A 143 -1.71 -2.77 8.72
CA LEU A 143 -1.29 -2.97 10.11
C LEU A 143 0.08 -2.33 10.37
N GLY A 144 0.44 -2.27 11.63
CA GLY A 144 1.62 -1.54 12.10
C GLY A 144 1.27 -0.10 12.40
N LEU A 145 2.06 0.84 11.91
CA LEU A 145 1.68 2.24 11.94
C LEU A 145 0.51 2.45 10.98
N THR A 146 -0.58 3.01 11.50
CA THR A 146 -1.76 3.39 10.73
C THR A 146 -1.88 4.90 10.75
N PRO A 147 -1.56 5.62 9.66
CA PRO A 147 -1.56 7.09 9.64
C PRO A 147 -2.90 7.72 10.04
N GLN A 148 -4.03 7.07 9.75
CA GLN A 148 -5.35 7.56 10.15
C GLN A 148 -5.55 7.59 11.67
N THR A 149 -4.78 6.83 12.42
CA THR A 149 -4.82 6.82 13.90
C THR A 149 -3.65 7.55 14.55
N VAL A 150 -2.92 8.37 13.80
CA VAL A 150 -1.70 9.07 14.25
C VAL A 150 -1.91 9.87 15.54
N HIS A 151 -3.09 10.46 15.73
CA HIS A 151 -3.41 11.21 16.94
C HIS A 151 -3.54 10.31 18.17
N ALA A 152 -4.14 9.14 18.02
CA ALA A 152 -4.26 8.14 19.09
C ALA A 152 -2.91 7.48 19.40
N LEU A 153 -2.06 7.28 18.38
CA LEU A 153 -0.72 6.69 18.55
C LEU A 153 0.32 7.69 19.09
N GLY A 154 0.02 8.98 19.08
CA GLY A 154 0.95 10.03 19.52
C GLY A 154 2.12 10.24 18.57
N GLY A 155 1.92 10.03 17.26
CA GLY A 155 2.89 10.26 16.20
C GLY A 155 3.32 9.00 15.45
N TYR A 156 4.30 9.16 14.58
CA TYR A 156 4.85 8.09 13.73
C TYR A 156 5.88 7.28 14.53
N ARG A 157 5.50 6.06 14.95
CA ARG A 157 6.33 5.18 15.78
C ARG A 157 6.28 3.74 15.27
N VAL A 158 7.39 3.02 15.41
CA VAL A 158 7.47 1.58 15.15
C VAL A 158 6.45 0.84 16.01
N GLN A 159 5.69 -0.05 15.37
CA GLN A 159 4.64 -0.86 15.97
C GLN A 159 5.04 -2.35 15.98
N GLY A 160 4.52 -3.13 16.92
CA GLY A 160 4.77 -4.57 16.95
C GLY A 160 6.02 -4.95 17.74
N ARG A 161 6.28 -4.28 18.86
CA ARG A 161 7.31 -4.66 19.84
C ARG A 161 6.67 -5.16 21.13
N GLY A 162 7.30 -6.14 21.79
CA GLY A 162 6.78 -6.71 23.02
C GLY A 162 5.37 -7.29 22.84
N ASP A 163 4.47 -7.00 23.75
CA ASP A 163 3.09 -7.51 23.73
C ASP A 163 2.31 -7.09 22.49
N SER A 164 2.63 -5.92 21.92
CA SER A 164 2.00 -5.45 20.69
C SER A 164 2.35 -6.31 19.47
N ALA A 165 3.45 -7.05 19.48
CA ALA A 165 3.80 -8.00 18.43
C ALA A 165 2.80 -9.18 18.35
N THR A 166 2.42 -9.72 19.51
CA THR A 166 1.42 -10.80 19.58
C THR A 166 0.07 -10.34 19.08
N LYS A 167 -0.37 -9.13 19.47
CA LYS A 167 -1.61 -8.54 19.00
C LYS A 167 -1.59 -8.35 17.48
N LEU A 168 -0.53 -7.76 16.93
CA LEU A 168 -0.40 -7.50 15.49
C LEU A 168 -0.45 -8.82 14.69
N ARG A 169 0.22 -9.87 15.20
CA ARG A 169 0.18 -11.20 14.59
C ARG A 169 -1.23 -11.80 14.57
N GLN A 170 -1.95 -11.73 15.68
CA GLN A 170 -3.34 -12.19 15.77
C GLN A 170 -4.26 -11.44 14.81
N GLU A 171 -4.11 -10.12 14.73
CA GLU A 171 -4.88 -9.28 13.82
C GLU A 171 -4.59 -9.61 12.35
N ALA A 172 -3.32 -9.85 11.99
CA ALA A 172 -2.95 -10.21 10.62
C ALA A 172 -3.55 -11.56 10.20
N LEU A 173 -3.50 -12.56 11.07
CA LEU A 173 -4.11 -13.88 10.81
C LEU A 173 -5.63 -13.77 10.66
N ALA A 174 -6.30 -13.02 11.55
CA ALA A 174 -7.74 -12.80 11.49
C ALA A 174 -8.17 -12.07 10.20
N LEU A 175 -7.39 -11.10 9.73
CA LEU A 175 -7.66 -10.39 8.48
C LEU A 175 -7.50 -11.30 7.26
N GLN A 176 -6.48 -12.18 7.24
CA GLN A 176 -6.37 -13.20 6.19
C GLN A 176 -7.57 -14.15 6.21
N ASP A 177 -7.97 -14.64 7.38
CA ASP A 177 -9.13 -15.54 7.52
C ASP A 177 -10.44 -14.86 7.10
N ALA A 178 -10.54 -13.54 7.29
CA ALA A 178 -11.66 -12.74 6.81
C ALA A 178 -11.66 -12.55 5.27
N GLY A 179 -10.58 -12.92 4.59
CA GLY A 179 -10.46 -12.87 3.13
C GLY A 179 -9.62 -11.74 2.57
N ALA A 180 -8.92 -10.95 3.40
CA ALA A 180 -7.94 -10.00 2.90
C ALA A 180 -6.86 -10.74 2.09
N THR A 181 -6.59 -10.27 0.89
CA THR A 181 -5.59 -10.87 -0.01
C THR A 181 -4.27 -10.11 -0.02
N MET A 182 -4.23 -8.98 0.65
CA MET A 182 -3.05 -8.14 0.79
C MET A 182 -3.09 -7.43 2.14
N VAL A 183 -1.92 -7.17 2.73
CA VAL A 183 -1.77 -6.35 3.93
C VAL A 183 -0.52 -5.51 3.83
N VAL A 184 -0.67 -4.21 4.02
CA VAL A 184 0.47 -3.30 4.21
C VAL A 184 0.95 -3.43 5.65
N LEU A 185 2.24 -3.63 5.82
CA LEU A 185 2.94 -3.62 7.11
C LEU A 185 3.82 -2.37 7.15
N GLU A 186 3.42 -1.37 7.92
CA GLU A 186 4.14 -0.11 8.02
C GLU A 186 4.87 0.03 9.35
N MET A 187 6.16 0.32 9.27
CA MET A 187 7.04 0.52 10.44
C MET A 187 6.90 -0.61 11.47
N VAL A 188 7.00 -1.85 10.99
CA VAL A 188 7.00 -3.09 11.77
C VAL A 188 8.41 -3.65 11.82
N PRO A 189 8.92 -4.16 12.97
CA PRO A 189 10.23 -4.80 13.02
C PRO A 189 10.40 -5.88 11.97
N GLU A 190 11.57 -5.90 11.33
CA GLU A 190 11.86 -6.83 10.22
C GLU A 190 11.66 -8.31 10.60
N PRO A 191 12.10 -8.79 11.78
CA PRO A 191 11.89 -10.19 12.13
C PRO A 191 10.40 -10.58 12.23
N LEU A 192 9.56 -9.67 12.74
CA LEU A 192 8.12 -9.91 12.84
C LEU A 192 7.46 -9.93 11.47
N SER A 193 7.78 -8.97 10.61
CA SER A 193 7.20 -8.91 9.25
C SER A 193 7.63 -10.07 8.37
N THR A 194 8.86 -10.55 8.52
CA THR A 194 9.35 -11.78 7.85
C THR A 194 8.57 -13.00 8.32
N ALA A 195 8.39 -13.18 9.64
CA ALA A 195 7.61 -14.28 10.19
C ALA A 195 6.14 -14.23 9.72
N LEU A 196 5.51 -13.06 9.78
CA LEU A 196 4.14 -12.86 9.28
C LEU A 196 4.00 -13.23 7.81
N THR A 197 4.97 -12.91 6.98
CA THR A 197 4.93 -13.25 5.55
C THR A 197 4.86 -14.75 5.33
N GLN A 198 5.53 -15.55 6.16
CA GLN A 198 5.46 -17.01 6.12
C GLN A 198 4.13 -17.55 6.64
N GLU A 199 3.57 -16.90 7.65
CA GLU A 199 2.32 -17.30 8.30
C GLU A 199 1.04 -16.89 7.53
N LEU A 200 1.19 -16.02 6.55
CA LEU A 200 0.10 -15.49 5.72
C LEU A 200 0.20 -16.01 4.27
N PRO A 201 -0.03 -17.30 4.01
CA PRO A 201 0.20 -17.91 2.69
C PRO A 201 -0.75 -17.36 1.61
N THR A 202 -1.92 -16.87 1.97
CA THR A 202 -2.94 -16.37 1.03
C THR A 202 -3.11 -14.85 1.07
N CYS A 203 -2.35 -14.14 1.92
CA CYS A 203 -2.38 -12.69 2.04
C CYS A 203 -0.97 -12.13 1.76
N HIS A 204 -0.85 -11.31 0.71
CA HIS A 204 0.45 -10.72 0.33
C HIS A 204 0.85 -9.61 1.30
N THR A 205 1.97 -9.75 1.98
CA THR A 205 2.53 -8.70 2.83
C THR A 205 3.29 -7.68 1.98
N ILE A 206 2.91 -6.42 2.09
CA ILE A 206 3.57 -5.29 1.42
C ILE A 206 4.21 -4.42 2.48
N GLY A 207 5.53 -4.37 2.49
CA GLY A 207 6.29 -3.63 3.50
C GLY A 207 6.52 -2.17 3.12
N ILE A 208 6.44 -1.30 4.11
CA ILE A 208 6.98 0.06 4.11
C ILE A 208 7.61 0.31 5.47
N GLY A 209 8.95 0.35 5.51
CA GLY A 209 9.67 0.34 6.77
C GLY A 209 9.49 -0.97 7.57
N ALA A 210 9.38 -2.11 6.88
CA ALA A 210 9.17 -3.42 7.48
C ALA A 210 10.21 -4.48 7.04
N GLY A 211 11.29 -4.02 6.41
CA GLY A 211 12.35 -4.90 5.93
C GLY A 211 12.06 -5.58 4.59
N ASN A 212 13.02 -6.33 4.09
CA ASN A 212 12.95 -6.97 2.76
C ASN A 212 12.36 -8.40 2.79
N GLY A 213 11.97 -8.91 3.95
CA GLY A 213 11.37 -10.24 4.11
C GLY A 213 9.90 -10.33 3.69
N THR A 214 9.23 -9.21 3.42
CA THR A 214 7.84 -9.17 2.96
C THR A 214 7.69 -9.62 1.51
N ALA A 215 6.46 -9.94 1.08
CA ALA A 215 6.16 -10.38 -0.29
C ALA A 215 6.29 -9.26 -1.33
N GLY A 216 6.25 -8.01 -0.90
CA GLY A 216 6.44 -6.85 -1.76
C GLY A 216 6.77 -5.60 -0.95
N GLN A 217 6.90 -4.47 -1.64
CA GLN A 217 7.25 -3.17 -1.06
C GLN A 217 6.35 -2.08 -1.63
N VAL A 218 6.08 -1.06 -0.83
CA VAL A 218 5.47 0.20 -1.27
C VAL A 218 6.28 1.39 -0.77
N LEU A 219 6.35 2.44 -1.57
CA LEU A 219 6.81 3.77 -1.16
C LEU A 219 5.83 4.84 -1.64
N VAL A 220 5.76 5.94 -0.92
CA VAL A 220 5.14 7.17 -1.42
C VAL A 220 6.01 7.70 -2.55
N MET A 221 5.40 7.96 -3.71
CA MET A 221 6.13 8.37 -4.92
C MET A 221 6.99 9.62 -4.69
N HIS A 222 6.46 10.62 -3.99
CA HIS A 222 7.19 11.86 -3.69
C HIS A 222 8.44 11.59 -2.85
N ASP A 223 8.37 10.65 -1.91
CA ASP A 223 9.50 10.27 -1.08
C ASP A 223 10.60 9.59 -1.91
N MET A 224 10.22 8.59 -2.72
CA MET A 224 11.20 7.84 -3.52
C MET A 224 11.80 8.68 -4.66
N LEU A 225 11.15 9.76 -5.08
CA LEU A 225 11.68 10.72 -6.05
C LEU A 225 12.47 11.87 -5.40
N GLY A 226 12.53 11.93 -4.07
CA GLY A 226 13.31 12.94 -3.35
C GLY A 226 12.81 14.37 -3.53
N VAL A 227 11.53 14.56 -3.84
CA VAL A 227 10.95 15.91 -4.06
C VAL A 227 10.47 16.60 -2.78
N ASN A 228 10.42 15.89 -1.65
CA ASN A 228 10.08 16.47 -0.36
C ASN A 228 11.26 17.27 0.19
N LEU A 229 10.99 18.49 0.69
CA LEU A 229 12.02 19.39 1.22
C LEU A 229 12.43 19.07 2.66
N GLY A 230 11.70 18.19 3.33
CA GLY A 230 11.96 17.81 4.72
C GLY A 230 12.90 16.62 4.86
N LYS A 231 13.08 16.16 6.11
CA LYS A 231 13.82 14.95 6.39
C LYS A 231 13.00 13.72 6.01
N ASN A 232 13.57 12.88 5.17
CA ASN A 232 12.94 11.61 4.80
C ASN A 232 12.92 10.61 5.98
N PRO A 233 11.86 9.78 6.09
CA PRO A 233 11.86 8.64 6.99
C PRO A 233 13.03 7.69 6.72
N LYS A 234 13.47 6.96 7.74
CA LYS A 234 14.60 6.01 7.66
C LYS A 234 14.43 4.99 6.52
N PHE A 235 13.21 4.56 6.25
CA PHE A 235 12.91 3.52 5.26
C PHE A 235 12.87 4.03 3.80
N VAL A 236 13.03 5.33 3.58
CA VAL A 236 13.00 5.93 2.24
C VAL A 236 14.40 5.94 1.63
N HIS A 237 14.48 5.54 0.37
CA HIS A 237 15.64 5.77 -0.49
C HIS A 237 15.25 6.68 -1.65
N ASN A 238 16.10 7.67 -1.94
CA ASN A 238 15.89 8.57 -3.08
C ASN A 238 16.41 7.91 -4.36
N PHE A 239 15.51 7.39 -5.17
CA PHE A 239 15.84 6.73 -6.43
C PHE A 239 16.15 7.69 -7.59
N MET A 240 16.00 9.01 -7.39
CA MET A 240 16.49 9.98 -8.38
C MET A 240 18.01 10.11 -8.35
N GLU A 241 18.66 9.73 -7.25
CA GLU A 241 20.13 9.76 -7.16
C GLU A 241 20.75 8.84 -8.22
N GLY A 242 21.56 9.43 -9.11
CA GLY A 242 22.22 8.70 -10.19
C GLY A 242 21.34 8.39 -11.41
N HIS A 243 20.09 8.89 -11.47
CA HIS A 243 19.18 8.66 -12.58
C HIS A 243 18.77 9.98 -13.26
N ALA A 244 18.62 9.95 -14.59
CA ALA A 244 18.39 11.15 -15.39
C ALA A 244 16.90 11.51 -15.55
N SER A 245 15.99 10.57 -15.30
CA SER A 245 14.56 10.78 -15.46
C SER A 245 13.74 10.12 -14.34
N VAL A 246 12.52 10.59 -14.16
CA VAL A 246 11.56 9.98 -13.23
C VAL A 246 11.26 8.53 -13.60
N GLN A 247 11.16 8.23 -14.89
CA GLN A 247 10.93 6.86 -15.37
C GLN A 247 12.11 5.95 -15.02
N ASP A 248 13.34 6.41 -15.17
CA ASP A 248 14.54 5.64 -14.80
C ASP A 248 14.59 5.39 -13.29
N ALA A 249 14.24 6.39 -12.48
CA ALA A 249 14.16 6.25 -11.02
C ALA A 249 13.11 5.20 -10.61
N MET A 250 11.92 5.23 -11.21
CA MET A 250 10.89 4.23 -10.95
C MET A 250 11.28 2.83 -11.41
N SER A 251 11.95 2.71 -12.56
CA SER A 251 12.50 1.43 -13.06
C SER A 251 13.60 0.90 -12.13
N ALA A 252 14.45 1.77 -11.60
CA ALA A 252 15.47 1.41 -10.61
C ALA A 252 14.83 0.89 -9.30
N TYR A 253 13.76 1.53 -8.84
CA TYR A 253 12.98 1.04 -7.70
C TYR A 253 12.43 -0.37 -7.96
N VAL A 254 11.77 -0.58 -9.09
CA VAL A 254 11.25 -1.91 -9.47
C VAL A 254 12.37 -2.96 -9.46
N THR A 255 13.50 -2.65 -10.09
CA THR A 255 14.64 -3.56 -10.12
C THR A 255 15.18 -3.86 -8.73
N ALA A 256 15.35 -2.86 -7.89
CA ALA A 256 15.87 -3.01 -6.54
C ALA A 256 14.95 -3.85 -5.63
N VAL A 257 13.65 -3.67 -5.75
CA VAL A 257 12.67 -4.52 -5.03
C VAL A 257 12.72 -5.96 -5.53
N LYS A 258 12.73 -6.16 -6.86
CA LYS A 258 12.74 -7.50 -7.47
C LYS A 258 13.99 -8.31 -7.13
N ASN A 259 15.15 -7.68 -7.09
CA ASN A 259 16.40 -8.37 -6.76
C ASN A 259 16.74 -8.38 -5.26
N GLY A 260 15.88 -7.79 -4.42
CA GLY A 260 16.03 -7.78 -2.96
C GLY A 260 17.08 -6.82 -2.42
N THR A 261 17.59 -5.87 -3.22
CA THR A 261 18.55 -4.86 -2.76
C THR A 261 17.88 -3.67 -2.08
N PHE A 262 16.58 -3.47 -2.29
CA PHE A 262 15.78 -2.53 -1.54
C PHE A 262 14.56 -3.23 -0.94
N PRO A 263 14.24 -2.98 0.34
CA PRO A 263 15.06 -2.22 1.29
C PRO A 263 16.31 -2.98 1.73
N ASP A 264 17.38 -2.23 2.03
CA ASP A 264 18.54 -2.73 2.76
C ASP A 264 18.19 -2.72 4.25
N ASN A 265 18.09 -3.89 4.88
CA ASN A 265 17.62 -4.02 6.26
C ASN A 265 18.49 -3.23 7.24
N ALA A 266 19.81 -3.15 7.00
CA ALA A 266 20.72 -2.40 7.87
C ALA A 266 20.44 -0.89 7.86
N LYS A 267 19.97 -0.36 6.74
CA LYS A 267 19.71 1.08 6.54
C LYS A 267 18.25 1.45 6.73
N HIS A 268 17.32 0.61 6.25
CA HIS A 268 15.94 0.97 6.01
C HIS A 268 14.94 0.26 6.94
N ALA A 269 15.39 -0.69 7.78
CA ALA A 269 14.52 -1.44 8.66
C ALA A 269 14.83 -1.24 10.15
N TRP A 270 13.98 -1.78 11.00
CA TRP A 270 14.14 -1.87 12.44
C TRP A 270 14.20 -3.34 12.87
N ALA A 271 15.07 -3.61 13.84
CA ALA A 271 15.10 -4.87 14.55
C ALA A 271 13.99 -4.95 15.60
#